data_977703ee77f1149b45339de52fa77ccf
#
_entry.id   977703ee77f1149b45339de52fa77ccf
#
_cell.length_a   1.000
_cell.length_b   1.000
_cell.length_c   1.000
_cell.angle_alpha   90.00
_cell.angle_beta   90.00
_cell.angle_gamma   90.00
#
_symmetry.space_group_name_H-M   'P 1'
#
loop_
_entity.id
_entity.type
_entity.pdbx_description
1 polymer ?
#
loop_
_entity_poly.entity_id
_entity_poly.type
_entity_poly.pdbx_seq_one_letter_code
_entity_poly.pdbx_strand_id
1 'polypeptide(L)'
;METVLPKRKSHHLQGYDYSQNGAYFITICTHQRRMLFGPNQAPVGADSISARMAARVFREIIGQYPAAQCRYFVVMPNHFHALVEIQRPRADMESAPTVISIVQAFKRYSTVEYIRLVKRGQAAPFDKHLWQRSFHDHVIRNETDYRMIAEYIQSNPRLWHKDCFYEEPSHEP
;
A
#
# COMPACT_ATOMS: atom_id res chain seq x y z
N MET A 1 12.23 16.84 35.73
CA MET A 1 12.70 16.71 34.34
C MET A 1 11.61 16.03 33.52
N GLU A 2 10.82 16.81 32.77
CA GLU A 2 9.84 16.24 31.85
C GLU A 2 10.58 15.64 30.64
N THR A 3 10.43 14.35 30.47
CA THR A 3 10.97 13.65 29.29
C THR A 3 10.09 13.97 28.10
N VAL A 4 10.48 14.95 27.30
CA VAL A 4 9.81 15.28 26.03
C VAL A 4 10.00 14.10 25.08
N LEU A 5 8.95 13.30 24.92
CA LEU A 5 8.94 12.22 23.93
C LEU A 5 9.09 12.80 22.51
N PRO A 6 9.98 12.26 21.66
CA PRO A 6 10.16 12.75 20.31
C PRO A 6 8.84 12.66 19.54
N LYS A 7 8.36 13.79 19.02
CA LYS A 7 7.20 13.84 18.13
C LYS A 7 7.48 12.97 16.90
N ARG A 8 6.68 11.92 16.70
CA ARG A 8 6.71 11.13 15.46
C ARG A 8 6.48 12.05 14.28
N LYS A 9 7.38 12.03 13.29
CA LYS A 9 7.15 12.70 12.01
C LYS A 9 5.87 12.14 11.40
N SER A 10 4.90 13.01 11.15
CA SER A 10 3.70 12.65 10.38
C SER A 10 4.15 12.25 8.96
N HIS A 11 3.74 11.09 8.50
CA HIS A 11 4.00 10.62 7.12
C HIS A 11 2.99 11.23 6.12
N HIS A 12 2.02 11.99 6.61
CA HIS A 12 1.04 12.73 5.83
C HIS A 12 1.39 14.21 5.78
N LEU A 13 1.07 14.87 4.67
CA LEU A 13 1.22 16.33 4.55
C LEU A 13 0.37 17.01 5.64
N GLN A 14 1.05 17.74 6.52
CA GLN A 14 0.39 18.42 7.64
C GLN A 14 -0.53 19.52 7.10
N GLY A 15 -1.82 19.48 7.46
CA GLY A 15 -2.81 20.45 7.01
C GLY A 15 -3.36 20.21 5.59
N TYR A 16 -2.97 19.12 4.93
CA TYR A 16 -3.54 18.77 3.62
C TYR A 16 -4.89 18.06 3.79
N ASP A 17 -5.88 18.52 3.03
CA ASP A 17 -7.22 17.91 3.00
C ASP A 17 -7.27 16.76 2.00
N TYR A 18 -7.14 15.52 2.50
CA TYR A 18 -7.22 14.27 1.71
C TYR A 18 -8.63 13.96 1.19
N SER A 19 -9.58 14.84 1.45
CA SER A 19 -10.91 14.79 0.85
C SER A 19 -10.97 15.46 -0.52
N GLN A 20 -9.94 16.13 -0.98
CA GLN A 20 -9.90 16.82 -2.27
C GLN A 20 -9.78 15.84 -3.45
N ASN A 21 -10.29 16.27 -4.61
CA ASN A 21 -10.03 15.60 -5.87
C ASN A 21 -8.54 15.67 -6.19
N GLY A 22 -7.98 14.58 -6.67
CA GLY A 22 -6.55 14.49 -6.97
C GLY A 22 -6.07 13.08 -7.18
N ALA A 23 -4.80 12.95 -7.51
CA ALA A 23 -4.11 11.68 -7.61
C ALA A 23 -3.09 11.55 -6.48
N TYR A 24 -3.02 10.36 -5.91
CA TYR A 24 -2.24 10.05 -4.72
C TYR A 24 -1.42 8.79 -4.95
N PHE A 25 -0.12 8.89 -4.79
CA PHE A 25 0.73 7.71 -4.71
C PHE A 25 0.82 7.26 -3.26
N ILE A 26 0.45 6.02 -2.99
CA ILE A 26 0.46 5.44 -1.65
C ILE A 26 1.43 4.27 -1.56
N THR A 27 2.09 4.15 -0.41
CA THR A 27 2.95 3.02 -0.06
C THR A 27 2.56 2.48 1.31
N ILE A 28 2.23 1.20 1.37
CA ILE A 28 1.84 0.50 2.58
C ILE A 28 2.85 -0.62 2.84
N CYS A 29 3.63 -0.52 3.91
CA CYS A 29 4.61 -1.55 4.26
C CYS A 29 4.02 -2.59 5.19
N THR A 30 4.49 -3.85 5.08
CA THR A 30 4.25 -4.88 6.08
C THR A 30 4.88 -4.49 7.41
N HIS A 31 4.36 -5.03 8.51
CA HIS A 31 4.95 -4.84 9.82
C HIS A 31 6.38 -5.38 9.84
N GLN A 32 7.33 -4.54 10.29
CA GLN A 32 8.77 -4.85 10.30
C GLN A 32 9.35 -5.19 8.91
N ARG A 33 8.70 -4.78 7.82
CA ARG A 33 9.09 -5.08 6.42
C ARG A 33 9.24 -6.57 6.09
N ARG A 34 8.55 -7.45 6.82
CA ARG A 34 8.61 -8.88 6.57
C ARG A 34 8.09 -9.25 5.19
N MET A 35 8.75 -10.19 4.53
CA MET A 35 8.41 -10.72 3.19
C MET A 35 7.17 -11.63 3.24
N LEU A 36 5.98 -11.05 3.42
CA LEU A 36 4.73 -11.78 3.62
C LEU A 36 3.95 -12.03 2.31
N PHE A 37 4.30 -11.32 1.24
CA PHE A 37 3.61 -11.41 -0.06
C PHE A 37 4.44 -12.06 -1.16
N GLY A 38 5.52 -12.70 -0.83
CA GLY A 38 6.36 -13.44 -1.77
C GLY A 38 7.80 -13.53 -1.33
N PRO A 39 8.62 -14.31 -2.04
CA PRO A 39 10.04 -14.40 -1.76
C PRO A 39 10.75 -13.09 -2.13
N ASN A 40 11.88 -12.85 -1.48
CA ASN A 40 12.75 -11.71 -1.78
C ASN A 40 13.50 -11.87 -3.13
N GLN A 41 13.38 -13.01 -3.79
CA GLN A 41 14.05 -13.32 -5.06
C GLN A 41 13.10 -13.14 -6.24
N ALA A 42 13.62 -12.69 -7.36
CA ALA A 42 12.87 -12.60 -8.61
C ALA A 42 12.45 -13.99 -9.14
N PRO A 43 11.31 -14.11 -9.81
CA PRO A 43 10.40 -13.04 -10.20
C PRO A 43 9.51 -12.60 -9.04
N VAL A 44 9.50 -11.29 -8.76
CA VAL A 44 8.62 -10.65 -7.77
C VAL A 44 7.33 -10.27 -8.47
N GLY A 45 6.20 -10.55 -7.87
CA GLY A 45 4.89 -10.19 -8.40
C GLY A 45 3.79 -11.11 -7.92
N ALA A 46 2.69 -11.16 -8.65
CA ALA A 46 1.44 -11.81 -8.27
C ALA A 46 1.47 -13.36 -8.17
N ASP A 47 2.64 -14.00 -8.12
CA ASP A 47 2.74 -15.47 -8.15
C ASP A 47 2.44 -16.12 -6.81
N SER A 48 2.64 -15.42 -5.70
CA SER A 48 2.26 -15.95 -4.39
C SER A 48 0.74 -15.85 -4.15
N ILE A 49 0.20 -16.83 -3.44
CA ILE A 49 -1.23 -16.86 -3.05
C ILE A 49 -1.59 -15.59 -2.25
N SER A 50 -0.70 -15.17 -1.35
CA SER A 50 -0.91 -13.97 -0.52
C SER A 50 -0.89 -12.68 -1.34
N ALA A 51 -0.01 -12.56 -2.35
CA ALA A 51 0.02 -11.40 -3.24
C ALA A 51 -1.24 -11.33 -4.12
N ARG A 52 -1.68 -12.45 -4.70
CA ARG A 52 -2.94 -12.52 -5.47
C ARG A 52 -4.15 -12.17 -4.60
N MET A 53 -4.18 -12.65 -3.35
CA MET A 53 -5.23 -12.29 -2.39
C MET A 53 -5.23 -10.78 -2.12
N ALA A 54 -4.09 -10.17 -1.84
CA ALA A 54 -4.01 -8.73 -1.57
C ALA A 54 -4.44 -7.91 -2.79
N ALA A 55 -4.02 -8.30 -4.00
CA ALA A 55 -4.43 -7.65 -5.24
C ALA A 55 -5.94 -7.74 -5.49
N ARG A 56 -6.55 -8.90 -5.22
CA ARG A 56 -7.99 -9.11 -5.32
C ARG A 56 -8.74 -8.20 -4.34
N VAL A 57 -8.37 -8.24 -3.06
CA VAL A 57 -9.00 -7.42 -2.01
C VAL A 57 -8.91 -5.93 -2.35
N PHE A 58 -7.78 -5.46 -2.87
CA PHE A 58 -7.63 -4.06 -3.24
C PHE A 58 -8.58 -3.66 -4.38
N ARG A 59 -8.72 -4.50 -5.43
CA ARG A 59 -9.67 -4.24 -6.53
C ARG A 59 -11.12 -4.21 -6.04
N GLU A 60 -11.49 -5.13 -5.16
CA GLU A 60 -12.83 -5.19 -4.56
C GLU A 60 -13.13 -3.92 -3.76
N ILE A 61 -12.17 -3.41 -3.00
CA ILE A 61 -12.32 -2.17 -2.23
C ILE A 61 -12.45 -0.96 -3.14
N ILE A 62 -11.57 -0.78 -4.12
CA ILE A 62 -11.68 0.33 -5.08
C ILE A 62 -13.03 0.31 -5.78
N GLY A 63 -13.53 -0.87 -6.17
CA GLY A 63 -14.83 -1.03 -6.81
C GLY A 63 -16.03 -0.60 -5.94
N GLN A 64 -15.87 -0.51 -4.62
CA GLN A 64 -16.91 -0.04 -3.70
C GLN A 64 -17.00 1.49 -3.63
N TYR A 65 -16.02 2.20 -4.18
CA TYR A 65 -15.93 3.66 -4.14
C TYR A 65 -16.05 4.26 -5.54
N PRO A 66 -17.25 4.65 -6.01
CA PRO A 66 -17.46 5.16 -7.36
C PRO A 66 -16.61 6.40 -7.71
N ALA A 67 -16.24 7.19 -6.69
CA ALA A 67 -15.39 8.36 -6.84
C ALA A 67 -13.88 8.03 -6.87
N ALA A 68 -13.50 6.77 -6.68
CA ALA A 68 -12.10 6.36 -6.64
C ALA A 68 -11.76 5.46 -7.85
N GLN A 69 -10.61 5.69 -8.45
CA GLN A 69 -10.04 4.85 -9.50
C GLN A 69 -8.58 4.52 -9.17
N CYS A 70 -8.14 3.36 -9.61
CA CYS A 70 -6.74 2.96 -9.52
C CYS A 70 -6.35 2.12 -10.74
N ARG A 71 -5.54 2.69 -11.62
CA ARG A 71 -5.03 2.00 -12.81
C ARG A 71 -3.72 1.25 -12.53
N TYR A 72 -2.93 1.79 -11.63
CA TYR A 72 -1.58 1.30 -11.35
C TYR A 72 -1.44 0.94 -9.88
N PHE A 73 -1.20 -0.33 -9.61
CA PHE A 73 -0.82 -0.81 -8.30
C PHE A 73 0.03 -2.07 -8.41
N VAL A 74 0.80 -2.37 -7.39
CA VAL A 74 1.64 -3.57 -7.31
C VAL A 74 1.74 -4.06 -5.87
N VAL A 75 1.70 -5.39 -5.71
CA VAL A 75 2.00 -6.06 -4.45
C VAL A 75 3.43 -6.55 -4.51
N MET A 76 4.28 -5.98 -3.66
CA MET A 76 5.68 -6.35 -3.52
C MET A 76 5.86 -7.27 -2.30
N PRO A 77 6.98 -7.97 -2.14
CA PRO A 77 7.15 -8.94 -1.05
C PRO A 77 6.88 -8.39 0.35
N ASN A 78 7.23 -7.14 0.62
CA ASN A 78 7.11 -6.51 1.94
C ASN A 78 6.37 -5.17 1.94
N HIS A 79 5.76 -4.79 0.80
CA HIS A 79 4.98 -3.57 0.71
C HIS A 79 3.99 -3.60 -0.47
N PHE A 80 3.18 -2.57 -0.55
CA PHE A 80 2.18 -2.36 -1.58
C PHE A 80 2.26 -0.92 -2.07
N HIS A 81 2.24 -0.73 -3.38
CA HIS A 81 2.13 0.58 -4.03
C HIS A 81 0.83 0.69 -4.81
N ALA A 82 0.20 1.87 -4.78
CA ALA A 82 -0.91 2.20 -5.66
C ALA A 82 -0.94 3.69 -6.00
N LEU A 83 -1.40 3.99 -7.22
CA LEU A 83 -1.74 5.32 -7.67
C LEU A 83 -3.27 5.42 -7.67
N VAL A 84 -3.83 6.11 -6.67
CA VAL A 84 -5.28 6.25 -6.47
C VAL A 84 -5.71 7.64 -6.90
N GLU A 85 -6.71 7.70 -7.77
CA GLU A 85 -7.33 8.94 -8.22
C GLU A 85 -8.69 9.10 -7.54
N ILE A 86 -8.94 10.26 -6.96
CA ILE A 86 -10.23 10.63 -6.38
C ILE A 86 -10.85 11.71 -7.26
N GLN A 87 -12.04 11.42 -7.82
CA GLN A 87 -12.80 12.36 -8.63
C GLN A 87 -14.26 12.39 -8.15
N ARG A 88 -14.65 13.48 -7.51
CA ARG A 88 -15.98 13.66 -6.93
C ARG A 88 -16.79 14.67 -7.73
N PRO A 89 -18.08 14.41 -7.97
CA PRO A 89 -19.03 15.44 -8.33
C PRO A 89 -19.12 16.49 -7.22
N ARG A 90 -19.25 17.78 -7.57
CA ARG A 90 -19.33 18.88 -6.58
C ARG A 90 -20.48 18.76 -5.57
N ALA A 91 -21.50 17.94 -5.86
CA ALA A 91 -22.68 17.77 -5.00
C ALA A 91 -22.47 16.82 -3.80
N ASP A 92 -21.43 15.97 -3.78
CA ASP A 92 -21.30 14.86 -2.83
C ASP A 92 -20.10 15.02 -1.87
N MET A 93 -19.86 16.24 -1.38
CA MET A 93 -18.66 16.52 -0.57
C MET A 93 -18.67 15.91 0.84
N GLU A 94 -19.81 15.56 1.40
CA GLU A 94 -19.90 15.14 2.82
C GLU A 94 -19.69 13.64 3.08
N SER A 95 -19.87 12.74 2.10
CA SER A 95 -19.83 11.28 2.34
C SER A 95 -18.86 10.50 1.45
N ALA A 96 -18.00 11.19 0.72
CA ALA A 96 -17.13 10.51 -0.22
C ALA A 96 -15.85 9.95 0.44
N PRO A 97 -15.30 8.82 -0.10
CA PRO A 97 -14.13 8.18 0.46
C PRO A 97 -12.92 9.10 0.38
N THR A 98 -12.09 9.06 1.39
CA THR A 98 -10.75 9.63 1.38
C THR A 98 -9.73 8.54 1.04
N VAL A 99 -8.56 8.91 0.55
CA VAL A 99 -7.45 7.96 0.41
C VAL A 99 -7.18 7.22 1.72
N ILE A 100 -7.33 7.92 2.85
CA ILE A 100 -7.15 7.34 4.18
C ILE A 100 -8.16 6.22 4.44
N SER A 101 -9.45 6.43 4.13
CA SER A 101 -10.49 5.40 4.32
C SER A 101 -10.29 4.19 3.42
N ILE A 102 -9.85 4.39 2.18
CA ILE A 102 -9.50 3.31 1.24
C ILE A 102 -8.34 2.47 1.80
N VAL A 103 -7.27 3.11 2.28
CA VAL A 103 -6.12 2.42 2.87
C VAL A 103 -6.52 1.66 4.13
N GLN A 104 -7.34 2.25 4.99
CA GLN A 104 -7.82 1.58 6.20
C GLN A 104 -8.68 0.35 5.87
N ALA A 105 -9.58 0.46 4.90
CA ALA A 105 -10.38 -0.67 4.42
C ALA A 105 -9.48 -1.76 3.85
N PHE A 106 -8.52 -1.42 2.99
CA PHE A 106 -7.57 -2.38 2.43
C PHE A 106 -6.77 -3.11 3.51
N LYS A 107 -6.18 -2.40 4.46
CA LYS A 107 -5.44 -3.00 5.57
C LYS A 107 -6.30 -3.95 6.38
N ARG A 108 -7.53 -3.55 6.70
CA ARG A 108 -8.47 -4.35 7.49
C ARG A 108 -8.84 -5.65 6.76
N TYR A 109 -9.36 -5.54 5.54
CA TYR A 109 -9.87 -6.71 4.81
C TYR A 109 -8.75 -7.64 4.35
N SER A 110 -7.62 -7.12 3.89
CA SER A 110 -6.46 -7.94 3.53
C SER A 110 -5.87 -8.68 4.74
N THR A 111 -5.89 -8.08 5.94
CA THR A 111 -5.46 -8.77 7.16
C THR A 111 -6.38 -9.95 7.49
N VAL A 112 -7.71 -9.78 7.40
CA VAL A 112 -8.67 -10.87 7.64
C VAL A 112 -8.45 -12.01 6.65
N GLU A 113 -8.32 -11.69 5.36
CA GLU A 113 -8.08 -12.73 4.33
C GLU A 113 -6.71 -13.40 4.50
N TYR A 114 -5.68 -12.64 4.87
CA TYR A 114 -4.36 -13.20 5.14
C TYR A 114 -4.40 -14.20 6.32
N ILE A 115 -5.10 -13.88 7.40
CA ILE A 115 -5.31 -14.80 8.53
C ILE A 115 -5.98 -16.10 8.07
N ARG A 116 -6.93 -16.02 7.15
CA ARG A 116 -7.57 -17.21 6.56
C ARG A 116 -6.57 -18.07 5.79
N LEU A 117 -5.65 -17.45 5.04
CA LEU A 117 -4.57 -18.18 4.35
C LEU A 117 -3.62 -18.85 5.35
N VAL A 118 -3.22 -18.17 6.42
CA VAL A 118 -2.38 -18.76 7.48
C VAL A 118 -3.04 -19.97 8.11
N LYS A 119 -4.34 -19.88 8.46
CA LYS A 119 -5.11 -21.00 9.04
C LYS A 119 -5.20 -22.22 8.10
N ARG A 120 -5.10 -22.01 6.78
CA ARG A 120 -5.09 -23.07 5.77
C ARG A 120 -3.67 -23.57 5.43
N GLY A 121 -2.64 -23.06 6.10
CA GLY A 121 -1.24 -23.38 5.79
C GLY A 121 -0.74 -22.84 4.44
N GLN A 122 -1.42 -21.84 3.88
CA GLN A 122 -1.14 -21.27 2.55
C GLN A 122 -0.31 -19.97 2.60
N ALA A 123 -0.05 -19.44 3.78
CA ALA A 123 0.79 -18.27 4.00
C ALA A 123 1.55 -18.39 5.33
N ALA A 124 2.70 -17.75 5.42
CA ALA A 124 3.48 -17.67 6.64
C ALA A 124 2.75 -16.86 7.72
N PRO A 125 2.82 -17.24 9.00
CA PRO A 125 2.24 -16.44 10.07
C PRO A 125 2.99 -15.11 10.24
N PHE A 126 2.27 -14.10 10.71
CA PHE A 126 2.84 -12.82 11.08
C PHE A 126 2.67 -12.54 12.57
N ASP A 127 3.52 -11.67 13.12
CA ASP A 127 3.46 -11.26 14.53
C ASP A 127 2.75 -9.92 14.66
N LYS A 128 1.79 -9.83 15.61
CA LYS A 128 1.00 -8.63 15.99
C LYS A 128 0.20 -7.98 14.86
N HIS A 129 0.87 -7.55 13.78
CA HIS A 129 0.24 -6.80 12.70
C HIS A 129 0.72 -7.30 11.33
N LEU A 130 -0.18 -7.36 10.33
CA LEU A 130 0.20 -7.60 8.94
C LEU A 130 0.88 -6.35 8.34
N TRP A 131 0.27 -5.19 8.55
CA TRP A 131 0.70 -3.90 8.03
C TRP A 131 1.25 -2.98 9.11
N GLN A 132 2.15 -2.06 8.76
CA GLN A 132 2.52 -0.95 9.63
C GLN A 132 1.30 -0.07 9.92
N ARG A 133 1.28 0.63 11.05
CA ARG A 133 0.16 1.51 11.45
C ARG A 133 -0.04 2.65 10.46
N SER A 134 1.02 3.34 10.10
CA SER A 134 1.02 4.43 9.12
C SER A 134 1.16 3.88 7.68
N PHE A 135 1.05 4.78 6.72
CA PHE A 135 1.41 4.56 5.33
C PHE A 135 2.06 5.84 4.82
N HIS A 136 2.77 5.77 3.70
CA HIS A 136 3.36 6.92 3.03
C HIS A 136 2.44 7.32 1.89
N ASP A 137 2.28 8.63 1.69
CA ASP A 137 1.55 9.18 0.58
C ASP A 137 2.31 10.35 -0.06
N HIS A 138 2.11 10.51 -1.35
CA HIS A 138 2.59 11.64 -2.13
C HIS A 138 1.45 12.15 -3.01
N VAL A 139 1.15 13.45 -2.90
CA VAL A 139 0.13 14.11 -3.72
C VAL A 139 0.72 14.41 -5.08
N ILE A 140 0.16 13.82 -6.12
CA ILE A 140 0.60 14.03 -7.50
C ILE A 140 0.06 15.36 -8.00
N ARG A 141 0.95 16.24 -8.48
CA ARG A 141 0.60 17.63 -8.80
C ARG A 141 0.58 17.94 -10.30
N ASN A 142 1.17 17.08 -11.11
CA ASN A 142 1.26 17.30 -12.56
C ASN A 142 1.39 15.98 -13.32
N GLU A 143 1.21 16.06 -14.64
CA GLU A 143 1.24 14.90 -15.54
C GLU A 143 2.61 14.21 -15.59
N THR A 144 3.70 14.94 -15.45
CA THR A 144 5.04 14.35 -15.44
C THR A 144 5.25 13.48 -14.21
N ASP A 145 4.86 13.97 -13.03
CA ASP A 145 4.90 13.25 -11.77
C ASP A 145 4.02 11.98 -11.85
N TYR A 146 2.80 12.11 -12.40
CA TYR A 146 1.90 10.99 -12.63
C TYR A 146 2.54 9.88 -13.47
N ARG A 147 3.11 10.24 -14.62
CA ARG A 147 3.75 9.26 -15.53
C ARG A 147 4.96 8.58 -14.90
N MET A 148 5.81 9.34 -14.22
CA MET A 148 6.99 8.78 -13.53
C MET A 148 6.58 7.76 -12.46
N ILE A 149 5.55 8.06 -11.68
CA ILE A 149 5.05 7.16 -10.65
C ILE A 149 4.36 5.93 -11.25
N ALA A 150 3.57 6.10 -12.30
CA ALA A 150 2.96 4.98 -13.02
C ALA A 150 4.01 4.01 -13.58
N GLU A 151 5.07 4.54 -14.20
CA GLU A 151 6.20 3.75 -14.71
C GLU A 151 6.96 3.05 -13.57
N TYR A 152 7.21 3.76 -12.47
CA TYR A 152 7.82 3.17 -11.27
C TYR A 152 7.02 1.98 -10.75
N ILE A 153 5.70 2.10 -10.59
CA ILE A 153 4.83 1.01 -10.13
C ILE A 153 4.91 -0.19 -11.08
N GLN A 154 4.84 0.04 -12.39
CA GLN A 154 4.87 -1.01 -13.40
C GLN A 154 6.22 -1.72 -13.49
N SER A 155 7.31 -1.00 -13.36
CA SER A 155 8.66 -1.55 -13.45
C SER A 155 9.17 -2.16 -12.14
N ASN A 156 8.56 -1.83 -11.01
CA ASN A 156 9.01 -2.21 -9.68
C ASN A 156 9.26 -3.73 -9.51
N PRO A 157 8.40 -4.66 -9.98
CA PRO A 157 8.67 -6.09 -9.86
C PRO A 157 9.98 -6.54 -10.55
N ARG A 158 10.31 -5.95 -11.69
CA ARG A 158 11.56 -6.26 -12.43
C ARG A 158 12.79 -5.59 -11.81
N LEU A 159 12.58 -4.47 -11.15
CA LEU A 159 13.63 -3.66 -10.54
C LEU A 159 13.63 -3.77 -9.01
N TRP A 160 13.03 -4.84 -8.47
CA TRP A 160 12.88 -5.05 -7.03
C TRP A 160 14.21 -4.86 -6.26
N HIS A 161 15.33 -5.36 -6.78
CA HIS A 161 16.65 -5.21 -6.19
C HIS A 161 17.16 -3.76 -6.11
N LYS A 162 16.49 -2.81 -6.80
CA LYS A 162 16.78 -1.36 -6.75
C LYS A 162 15.76 -0.59 -5.92
N ASP A 163 14.74 -1.26 -5.41
CA ASP A 163 13.73 -0.62 -4.58
C ASP A 163 14.30 -0.24 -3.21
N CYS A 164 13.89 0.92 -2.67
CA CYS A 164 14.33 1.40 -1.37
C CYS A 164 13.85 0.52 -0.19
N PHE A 165 12.90 -0.38 -0.44
CA PHE A 165 12.40 -1.37 0.53
C PHE A 165 13.03 -2.75 0.35
N TYR A 166 13.93 -2.92 -0.62
CA TYR A 166 14.67 -4.16 -0.80
C TYR A 166 15.61 -4.39 0.37
N GLU A 167 15.58 -5.58 0.92
CA GLU A 167 16.53 -6.05 1.95
C GLU A 167 17.28 -7.24 1.36
N GLU A 168 18.60 -7.20 1.34
CA GLU A 168 19.40 -8.34 0.91
C GLU A 168 19.09 -9.55 1.80
N PRO A 169 18.93 -10.76 1.21
CA PRO A 169 18.81 -11.96 2.01
C PRO A 169 20.04 -12.04 2.93
N SER A 170 19.82 -12.11 4.24
CA SER A 170 20.89 -12.40 5.17
C SER A 170 21.49 -13.75 4.78
N HIS A 171 22.73 -13.75 4.32
CA HIS A 171 23.53 -14.95 4.25
C HIS A 171 23.83 -15.35 5.69
N GLU A 172 22.96 -16.15 6.29
CA GLU A 172 23.39 -16.91 7.45
C GLU A 172 24.37 -17.99 6.96
N PRO A 173 25.56 -18.06 7.56
CA PRO A 173 26.57 -19.04 7.21
C PRO A 173 26.17 -20.46 7.55
#